data_0871cebc44c39755f63f4df70ef437d8
#
_entry.id   0871cebc44c39755f63f4df70ef437d8
#
_cell.length_a   1.000
_cell.length_b   1.000
_cell.length_c   1.000
_cell.angle_alpha   90.00
_cell.angle_beta   90.00
_cell.angle_gamma   90.00
#
_symmetry.space_group_name_H-M   'P 1'
#
loop_
_entity.id
_entity.type
_entity.pdbx_description
1 polymer ?
#
loop_
_entity_poly.entity_id
_entity_poly.type
_entity_poly.pdbx_seq_one_letter_code
_entity_poly.pdbx_strand_id
1 'polypeptide(L)'
;MTSAEHLNLDDRAVDNMRFPKLPARAAYIHLNNPARRNALSLEVLEDLRSQLLTNLTSPKSGRLMTLPPFKPGIVHELERVSERAAPDSKETSEHSWLVDANAWAEERAALPNVLVLRSSGPVFSSGHDLKQLASLSHAEVKRTFALCAEVMSLIRHSPAPVVCPIQGLATAAGLQLALSTDYSIALSTTRFQLPGATIGLPCTSPATAVSRRIPPAQTYRMLLTAEAVTADVMRDAVDVVAEPEHAESTDTAAAAFEGRVAEVVERLAGSAGQPMALGKWAFWTQLGINGKAHDGKGGDGYEDAASWAGRVMALHARAADSREGIAAFTEKRKPSWKT
;
A
#
# COMPACT_ATOMS: atom_id res chain seq x y z
N MET A 1 -8.82 -6.53 -42.97
CA MET A 1 -9.79 -7.07 -41.98
C MET A 1 -9.04 -8.13 -41.19
N THR A 2 -8.44 -7.77 -40.09
CA THR A 2 -7.78 -8.69 -39.15
C THR A 2 -8.37 -8.37 -37.78
N SER A 3 -9.13 -9.33 -37.27
CA SER A 3 -9.77 -9.25 -35.97
C SER A 3 -8.74 -9.15 -34.85
N ALA A 4 -8.90 -8.13 -34.02
CA ALA A 4 -8.19 -8.03 -32.75
C ALA A 4 -8.73 -9.13 -31.83
N GLU A 5 -7.94 -10.14 -31.56
CA GLU A 5 -8.19 -11.11 -30.49
C GLU A 5 -8.14 -10.38 -29.15
N HIS A 6 -9.28 -10.30 -28.49
CA HIS A 6 -9.35 -9.97 -27.07
C HIS A 6 -8.63 -11.05 -26.28
N LEU A 7 -7.42 -10.78 -25.83
CA LEU A 7 -6.73 -11.59 -24.85
C LEU A 7 -7.54 -11.58 -23.54
N ASN A 8 -8.22 -12.68 -23.33
CA ASN A 8 -8.94 -12.98 -22.10
C ASN A 8 -7.91 -13.15 -20.98
N LEU A 9 -7.90 -12.23 -20.01
CA LEU A 9 -6.93 -12.18 -18.89
C LEU A 9 -7.10 -13.33 -17.89
N ASP A 10 -8.07 -14.23 -18.09
CA ASP A 10 -8.36 -15.34 -17.17
C ASP A 10 -7.53 -16.62 -17.41
N ASP A 11 -6.71 -16.67 -18.46
CA ASP A 11 -5.97 -17.88 -18.85
C ASP A 11 -4.46 -17.86 -18.50
N ARG A 12 -4.02 -17.02 -17.57
CA ARG A 12 -2.71 -17.24 -16.98
C ARG A 12 -2.81 -18.44 -16.07
N ALA A 13 -2.29 -19.58 -16.53
CA ALA A 13 -2.11 -20.80 -15.75
C ALA A 13 -1.34 -20.45 -14.46
N VAL A 14 -2.09 -20.14 -13.41
CA VAL A 14 -1.57 -19.94 -12.05
C VAL A 14 -1.25 -21.33 -11.53
N ASP A 15 0.03 -21.60 -11.45
CA ASP A 15 0.58 -22.79 -10.83
C ASP A 15 -0.05 -22.99 -9.44
N ASN A 16 -0.71 -24.08 -9.25
CA ASN A 16 -1.40 -24.75 -8.15
C ASN A 16 -1.50 -24.16 -6.72
N MET A 17 -1.15 -22.92 -6.46
CA MET A 17 -1.45 -22.29 -5.19
C MET A 17 -2.65 -21.34 -5.36
N ARG A 18 -3.86 -21.89 -5.20
CA ARG A 18 -5.08 -21.06 -5.19
C ARG A 18 -5.12 -20.26 -3.90
N PHE A 19 -4.79 -18.98 -3.99
CA PHE A 19 -5.07 -18.07 -2.90
C PHE A 19 -6.57 -18.07 -2.55
N PRO A 20 -6.95 -17.81 -1.29
CA PRO A 20 -8.34 -17.72 -0.90
C PRO A 20 -9.11 -16.73 -1.77
N LYS A 21 -10.40 -17.03 -2.00
CA LYS A 21 -11.28 -16.10 -2.73
C LYS A 21 -11.40 -14.80 -1.93
N LEU A 22 -11.16 -13.68 -2.59
CA LEU A 22 -11.34 -12.37 -1.99
C LEU A 22 -12.83 -11.95 -1.93
N PRO A 23 -13.21 -11.09 -0.97
CA PRO A 23 -14.51 -10.46 -0.96
C PRO A 23 -14.68 -9.54 -2.18
N ALA A 24 -15.93 -9.18 -2.47
CA ALA A 24 -16.22 -8.17 -3.48
C ALA A 24 -15.45 -6.87 -3.18
N ARG A 25 -14.99 -6.17 -4.21
CA ARG A 25 -14.19 -4.93 -4.11
C ARG A 25 -12.79 -5.12 -3.52
N ALA A 26 -12.27 -6.35 -3.48
CA ALA A 26 -10.86 -6.64 -3.21
C ALA A 26 -10.20 -7.23 -4.45
N ALA A 27 -8.93 -6.93 -4.68
CA ALA A 27 -8.17 -7.48 -5.80
C ALA A 27 -6.74 -7.87 -5.37
N TYR A 28 -6.23 -8.92 -5.98
CA TYR A 28 -4.84 -9.32 -5.81
C TYR A 28 -3.90 -8.52 -6.71
N ILE A 29 -2.72 -8.25 -6.18
CA ILE A 29 -1.50 -7.92 -6.91
C ILE A 29 -0.56 -9.09 -6.70
N HIS A 30 -0.21 -9.80 -7.76
CA HIS A 30 0.55 -11.04 -7.69
C HIS A 30 2.03 -10.81 -7.93
N LEU A 31 2.86 -11.23 -6.98
CA LEU A 31 4.29 -11.40 -7.15
C LEU A 31 4.57 -12.88 -7.39
N ASN A 32 4.73 -13.28 -8.65
CA ASN A 32 4.78 -14.66 -9.05
C ASN A 32 6.07 -15.03 -9.82
N ASN A 33 7.15 -15.25 -9.07
CA ASN A 33 8.42 -15.77 -9.60
C ASN A 33 9.08 -16.69 -8.54
N PRO A 34 8.37 -17.74 -8.05
CA PRO A 34 8.83 -18.56 -6.93
C PRO A 34 10.11 -19.33 -7.25
N ALA A 35 10.37 -19.72 -8.51
CA ALA A 35 11.58 -20.38 -8.94
C ALA A 35 12.84 -19.55 -8.70
N ARG A 36 12.71 -18.21 -8.64
CA ARG A 36 13.77 -17.27 -8.28
C ARG A 36 13.52 -16.59 -6.93
N ARG A 37 12.77 -17.22 -6.03
CA ARG A 37 12.43 -16.69 -4.72
C ARG A 37 11.79 -15.29 -4.81
N ASN A 38 10.96 -15.08 -5.82
CA ASN A 38 10.30 -13.81 -6.09
C ASN A 38 11.27 -12.62 -6.17
N ALA A 39 12.43 -12.84 -6.80
CA ALA A 39 13.39 -11.78 -7.04
C ALA A 39 12.79 -10.73 -7.99
N LEU A 40 13.01 -9.46 -7.65
CA LEU A 40 12.52 -8.31 -8.39
C LEU A 40 13.44 -8.02 -9.57
N SER A 41 13.24 -8.75 -10.66
CA SER A 41 13.82 -8.46 -11.97
C SER A 41 13.09 -7.30 -12.65
N LEU A 42 13.62 -6.81 -13.77
CA LEU A 42 12.97 -5.75 -14.55
C LEU A 42 11.55 -6.19 -14.97
N GLU A 43 11.42 -7.43 -15.46
CA GLU A 43 10.14 -7.98 -15.93
C GLU A 43 9.13 -8.12 -14.79
N VAL A 44 9.57 -8.56 -13.61
CA VAL A 44 8.72 -8.67 -12.41
C VAL A 44 8.24 -7.30 -11.96
N LEU A 45 9.11 -6.28 -12.01
CA LEU A 45 8.73 -4.92 -11.67
C LEU A 45 7.76 -4.32 -12.70
N GLU A 46 7.95 -4.60 -13.99
CA GLU A 46 7.03 -4.19 -15.07
C GLU A 46 5.66 -4.85 -14.91
N ASP A 47 5.62 -6.13 -14.53
CA ASP A 47 4.36 -6.83 -14.26
C ASP A 47 3.64 -6.26 -13.04
N LEU A 48 4.32 -6.05 -11.92
CA LEU A 48 3.74 -5.41 -10.73
C LEU A 48 3.20 -4.02 -11.05
N ARG A 49 3.96 -3.22 -11.81
CA ARG A 49 3.51 -1.91 -12.28
C ARG A 49 2.23 -2.01 -13.11
N SER A 50 2.20 -2.95 -14.06
CA SER A 50 1.02 -3.17 -14.93
C SER A 50 -0.21 -3.54 -14.11
N GLN A 51 -0.08 -4.46 -13.16
CA GLN A 51 -1.17 -4.85 -12.27
C GLN A 51 -1.68 -3.68 -11.41
N LEU A 52 -0.76 -2.87 -10.86
CA LEU A 52 -1.13 -1.68 -10.10
C LEU A 52 -1.87 -0.66 -10.97
N LEU A 53 -1.35 -0.36 -12.17
CA LEU A 53 -2.01 0.56 -13.09
C LEU A 53 -3.41 0.07 -13.46
N THR A 54 -3.59 -1.23 -13.75
CA THR A 54 -4.91 -1.82 -14.05
C THR A 54 -5.90 -1.60 -12.90
N ASN A 55 -5.46 -1.78 -11.65
CA ASN A 55 -6.31 -1.64 -10.47
C ASN A 55 -6.50 -0.19 -9.99
N LEU A 56 -5.72 0.75 -10.53
CA LEU A 56 -5.79 2.17 -10.16
C LEU A 56 -6.34 3.05 -11.29
N THR A 57 -6.47 2.56 -12.51
CA THR A 57 -6.98 3.36 -13.64
C THR A 57 -8.48 3.26 -13.72
N SER A 58 -9.17 4.40 -13.72
CA SER A 58 -10.61 4.47 -13.90
C SER A 58 -11.03 3.87 -15.25
N PRO A 59 -11.91 2.88 -15.28
CA PRO A 59 -12.42 2.34 -16.55
C PRO A 59 -13.33 3.34 -17.28
N LYS A 60 -13.85 4.36 -16.59
CA LYS A 60 -14.72 5.38 -17.16
C LYS A 60 -13.92 6.45 -17.91
N SER A 61 -12.92 7.04 -17.24
CA SER A 61 -12.16 8.18 -17.76
C SER A 61 -10.78 7.84 -18.31
N GLY A 62 -10.26 6.65 -18.02
CA GLY A 62 -8.87 6.27 -18.30
C GLY A 62 -7.84 6.97 -17.41
N ARG A 63 -8.27 7.76 -16.42
CA ARG A 63 -7.36 8.45 -15.48
C ARG A 63 -6.76 7.49 -14.47
N LEU A 64 -5.50 7.70 -14.16
CA LEU A 64 -4.85 7.03 -13.03
C LEU A 64 -5.32 7.68 -11.71
N MET A 65 -6.06 6.93 -10.92
CA MET A 65 -6.67 7.36 -9.65
C MET A 65 -5.70 7.14 -8.50
N THR A 66 -4.73 8.03 -8.34
CA THR A 66 -3.78 8.03 -7.23
C THR A 66 -4.03 9.19 -6.29
N LEU A 67 -3.72 9.00 -5.01
CA LEU A 67 -3.75 10.08 -4.02
C LEU A 67 -2.84 11.23 -4.45
N PRO A 68 -3.23 12.48 -4.16
CA PRO A 68 -2.37 13.62 -4.43
C PRO A 68 -1.03 13.50 -3.70
N PRO A 69 -0.02 14.26 -4.13
CA PRO A 69 1.22 14.36 -3.37
C PRO A 69 0.97 14.68 -1.90
N PHE A 70 1.75 14.09 -1.00
CA PHE A 70 1.62 14.32 0.45
C PHE A 70 2.17 15.71 0.84
N LYS A 71 1.48 16.74 0.36
CA LYS A 71 1.80 18.17 0.57
C LYS A 71 0.67 18.87 1.31
N PRO A 72 0.95 19.56 2.44
CA PRO A 72 -0.10 20.20 3.25
C PRO A 72 -0.96 21.21 2.49
N GLY A 73 -0.38 21.93 1.51
CA GLY A 73 -1.09 22.95 0.74
C GLY A 73 -2.28 22.46 -0.09
N ILE A 74 -2.31 21.16 -0.43
CA ILE A 74 -3.42 20.57 -1.20
C ILE A 74 -4.76 20.63 -0.46
N VAL A 75 -4.75 20.73 0.88
CA VAL A 75 -5.98 20.87 1.66
C VAL A 75 -6.81 22.10 1.24
N HIS A 76 -6.17 23.18 0.81
CA HIS A 76 -6.89 24.39 0.32
C HIS A 76 -7.70 24.12 -0.95
N GLU A 77 -7.17 23.27 -1.83
CA GLU A 77 -7.87 22.83 -3.03
C GLU A 77 -9.09 21.96 -2.66
N LEU A 78 -8.90 20.99 -1.76
CA LEU A 78 -9.97 20.11 -1.30
C LEU A 78 -11.09 20.87 -0.56
N GLU A 79 -10.74 21.86 0.25
CA GLU A 79 -11.72 22.73 0.92
C GLU A 79 -12.55 23.51 -0.09
N ARG A 80 -11.90 24.17 -1.07
CA ARG A 80 -12.61 24.90 -2.13
C ARG A 80 -13.60 24.02 -2.90
N VAL A 81 -13.20 22.79 -3.23
CA VAL A 81 -14.08 21.82 -3.90
C VAL A 81 -15.26 21.45 -3.00
N SER A 82 -14.97 21.15 -1.72
CA SER A 82 -15.99 20.73 -0.76
C SER A 82 -17.01 21.84 -0.40
N GLU A 83 -16.65 23.11 -0.55
CA GLU A 83 -17.52 24.26 -0.22
C GLU A 83 -18.43 24.69 -1.37
N ARG A 84 -18.20 24.21 -2.59
CA ARG A 84 -19.02 24.57 -3.75
C ARG A 84 -20.44 24.05 -3.61
N ALA A 85 -21.39 24.97 -3.65
CA ALA A 85 -22.81 24.67 -3.50
C ALA A 85 -23.49 24.17 -4.79
N ALA A 86 -22.84 24.28 -5.97
CA ALA A 86 -23.42 23.92 -7.27
C ALA A 86 -22.40 23.27 -8.22
N PRO A 87 -22.84 22.29 -9.05
CA PRO A 87 -21.98 21.56 -9.98
C PRO A 87 -21.51 22.36 -11.20
N ASP A 88 -21.97 23.60 -11.41
CA ASP A 88 -21.80 24.37 -12.65
C ASP A 88 -20.48 25.15 -12.79
N SER A 89 -19.57 25.09 -11.83
CA SER A 89 -18.27 25.76 -12.00
C SER A 89 -17.30 24.90 -12.82
N LYS A 90 -16.86 25.41 -13.98
CA LYS A 90 -15.95 24.76 -14.95
C LYS A 90 -14.52 24.47 -14.42
N GLU A 91 -14.19 24.84 -13.21
CA GLU A 91 -12.91 24.46 -12.59
C GLU A 91 -13.04 23.11 -11.89
N THR A 92 -12.83 22.02 -12.60
CA THR A 92 -12.66 20.68 -12.01
C THR A 92 -11.26 20.55 -11.45
N SER A 93 -11.14 20.50 -10.13
CA SER A 93 -9.88 20.10 -9.50
C SER A 93 -9.56 18.65 -9.85
N GLU A 94 -8.30 18.38 -10.11
CA GLU A 94 -7.81 17.02 -10.41
C GLU A 94 -8.13 16.03 -9.27
N HIS A 95 -8.25 16.51 -8.04
CA HIS A 95 -8.46 15.69 -6.85
C HIS A 95 -9.87 15.81 -6.25
N SER A 96 -10.85 16.38 -6.99
CA SER A 96 -12.23 16.55 -6.54
C SER A 96 -12.86 15.23 -6.05
N TRP A 97 -12.56 14.12 -6.71
CA TRP A 97 -13.05 12.79 -6.38
C TRP A 97 -12.73 12.37 -4.93
N LEU A 98 -11.72 12.95 -4.31
CA LEU A 98 -11.33 12.61 -2.93
C LEU A 98 -12.29 13.19 -1.87
N VAL A 99 -13.07 14.22 -2.22
CA VAL A 99 -14.01 14.90 -1.32
C VAL A 99 -15.44 15.00 -1.87
N ASP A 100 -15.67 14.68 -3.15
CA ASP A 100 -16.98 14.62 -3.80
C ASP A 100 -17.39 13.16 -4.03
N ALA A 101 -18.51 12.75 -3.42
CA ALA A 101 -18.98 11.37 -3.47
C ALA A 101 -19.46 10.94 -4.87
N ASN A 102 -20.00 11.88 -5.68
CA ASN A 102 -20.44 11.57 -7.04
C ASN A 102 -19.21 11.34 -7.94
N ALA A 103 -18.22 12.24 -7.87
CA ALA A 103 -16.96 12.08 -8.59
C ALA A 103 -16.22 10.80 -8.17
N TRP A 104 -16.24 10.45 -6.89
CA TRP A 104 -15.72 9.16 -6.41
C TRP A 104 -16.44 7.98 -7.06
N ALA A 105 -17.77 7.98 -7.00
CA ALA A 105 -18.57 6.89 -7.56
C ALA A 105 -18.37 6.76 -9.08
N GLU A 106 -18.29 7.88 -9.79
CA GLU A 106 -18.02 7.89 -11.22
C GLU A 106 -16.68 7.28 -11.60
N GLU A 107 -15.62 7.60 -10.85
CA GLU A 107 -14.26 7.23 -11.22
C GLU A 107 -13.84 5.88 -10.58
N ARG A 108 -14.38 5.53 -9.42
CA ARG A 108 -13.89 4.41 -8.62
C ARG A 108 -14.90 3.30 -8.29
N ALA A 109 -16.18 3.41 -8.70
CA ALA A 109 -17.18 2.37 -8.38
C ALA A 109 -16.78 0.96 -8.84
N ALA A 110 -16.09 0.85 -9.97
CA ALA A 110 -15.61 -0.42 -10.52
C ALA A 110 -14.20 -0.82 -10.04
N LEU A 111 -13.52 0.03 -9.26
CA LEU A 111 -12.17 -0.24 -8.75
C LEU A 111 -12.21 -0.86 -7.36
N PRO A 112 -11.20 -1.65 -6.97
CA PRO A 112 -11.15 -2.26 -5.66
C PRO A 112 -11.04 -1.22 -4.53
N ASN A 113 -11.62 -1.54 -3.38
CA ASN A 113 -11.48 -0.79 -2.12
C ASN A 113 -10.29 -1.26 -1.29
N VAL A 114 -9.77 -2.45 -1.57
CA VAL A 114 -8.55 -2.97 -0.95
C VAL A 114 -7.76 -3.79 -1.97
N LEU A 115 -6.46 -3.64 -1.93
CA LEU A 115 -5.52 -4.45 -2.72
C LEU A 115 -4.78 -5.42 -1.79
N VAL A 116 -4.49 -6.62 -2.28
CA VAL A 116 -3.73 -7.62 -1.55
C VAL A 116 -2.48 -7.98 -2.35
N LEU A 117 -1.34 -7.45 -1.93
CA LEU A 117 -0.05 -7.80 -2.54
C LEU A 117 0.42 -9.14 -1.99
N ARG A 118 0.38 -10.16 -2.82
CA ARG A 118 0.67 -11.53 -2.44
C ARG A 118 1.74 -12.16 -3.31
N SER A 119 2.59 -12.98 -2.70
CA SER A 119 3.60 -13.72 -3.42
C SER A 119 3.34 -15.22 -3.39
N SER A 120 3.72 -15.92 -4.47
CA SER A 120 3.67 -17.37 -4.57
C SER A 120 4.92 -18.02 -3.97
N GLY A 121 4.80 -19.27 -3.47
CA GLY A 121 5.92 -20.05 -2.95
C GLY A 121 6.32 -19.71 -1.52
N PRO A 122 7.41 -20.29 -1.01
CA PRO A 122 7.76 -20.27 0.41
C PRO A 122 8.44 -18.96 0.86
N VAL A 123 8.81 -18.07 -0.06
CA VAL A 123 9.54 -16.82 0.20
C VAL A 123 8.74 -15.66 -0.38
N PHE A 124 8.49 -14.64 0.42
CA PHE A 124 7.82 -13.44 -0.09
C PHE A 124 8.65 -12.79 -1.20
N SER A 125 9.88 -12.36 -0.92
CA SER A 125 10.80 -11.86 -1.95
C SER A 125 12.24 -11.80 -1.42
N SER A 126 13.17 -12.20 -2.27
CA SER A 126 14.63 -12.11 -2.02
C SER A 126 15.25 -10.75 -2.42
N GLY A 127 14.45 -9.76 -2.79
CA GLY A 127 14.94 -8.47 -3.28
C GLY A 127 15.27 -8.48 -4.78
N HIS A 128 16.09 -7.55 -5.24
CA HIS A 128 16.45 -7.48 -6.66
C HIS A 128 17.16 -8.75 -7.17
N ASP A 129 16.92 -9.08 -8.44
CA ASP A 129 17.65 -10.17 -9.11
C ASP A 129 19.11 -9.72 -9.37
N LEU A 130 20.01 -10.11 -8.46
CA LEU A 130 21.42 -9.75 -8.54
C LEU A 130 22.12 -10.32 -9.78
N LYS A 131 21.66 -11.49 -10.27
CA LYS A 131 22.22 -12.07 -11.51
C LYS A 131 21.85 -11.20 -12.71
N GLN A 132 20.62 -10.74 -12.78
CA GLN A 132 20.21 -9.82 -13.81
C GLN A 132 20.96 -8.48 -13.67
N LEU A 133 21.00 -7.87 -12.49
CA LEU A 133 21.70 -6.61 -12.27
C LEU A 133 23.17 -6.65 -12.70
N ALA A 134 23.86 -7.77 -12.49
CA ALA A 134 25.25 -7.96 -12.89
C ALA A 134 25.45 -8.02 -14.41
N SER A 135 24.42 -8.36 -15.17
CA SER A 135 24.46 -8.45 -16.64
C SER A 135 23.95 -7.19 -17.36
N LEU A 136 23.25 -6.31 -16.66
CA LEU A 136 22.65 -5.11 -17.23
C LEU A 136 23.67 -4.01 -17.44
N SER A 137 23.46 -3.19 -18.47
CA SER A 137 24.15 -1.90 -18.64
C SER A 137 23.79 -0.93 -17.51
N HIS A 138 24.63 0.07 -17.28
CA HIS A 138 24.36 1.08 -16.24
C HIS A 138 23.02 1.82 -16.46
N ALA A 139 22.62 2.03 -17.70
CA ALA A 139 21.33 2.65 -18.03
C ALA A 139 20.15 1.77 -17.61
N GLU A 140 20.24 0.47 -17.87
CA GLU A 140 19.22 -0.51 -17.46
C GLU A 140 19.16 -0.68 -15.94
N VAL A 141 20.31 -0.68 -15.27
CA VAL A 141 20.36 -0.68 -13.79
C VAL A 141 19.62 0.54 -13.23
N LYS A 142 19.87 1.74 -13.77
CA LYS A 142 19.12 2.95 -13.39
C LYS A 142 17.62 2.79 -13.63
N ARG A 143 17.22 2.24 -14.78
CA ARG A 143 15.82 1.97 -15.11
C ARG A 143 15.19 1.01 -14.09
N THR A 144 15.88 -0.06 -13.72
CA THR A 144 15.40 -1.04 -12.75
C THR A 144 15.10 -0.37 -11.39
N PHE A 145 16.02 0.44 -10.87
CA PHE A 145 15.80 1.14 -9.60
C PHE A 145 14.73 2.23 -9.71
N ALA A 146 14.63 2.94 -10.84
CA ALA A 146 13.56 3.92 -11.07
C ALA A 146 12.19 3.24 -11.12
N LEU A 147 12.07 2.12 -11.83
CA LEU A 147 10.83 1.35 -11.89
C LEU A 147 10.46 0.76 -10.53
N CYS A 148 11.44 0.29 -9.76
CA CYS A 148 11.20 -0.14 -8.38
C CYS A 148 10.62 1.01 -7.53
N ALA A 149 11.19 2.21 -7.63
CA ALA A 149 10.68 3.38 -6.93
C ALA A 149 9.26 3.78 -7.39
N GLU A 150 8.96 3.66 -8.68
CA GLU A 150 7.62 3.89 -9.23
C GLU A 150 6.59 2.89 -8.66
N VAL A 151 6.91 1.59 -8.64
CA VAL A 151 6.05 0.56 -8.03
C VAL A 151 5.74 0.88 -6.57
N MET A 152 6.77 1.24 -5.77
CA MET A 152 6.58 1.62 -4.36
C MET A 152 5.72 2.89 -4.23
N SER A 153 5.89 3.85 -5.14
CA SER A 153 5.10 5.08 -5.18
C SER A 153 3.63 4.80 -5.50
N LEU A 154 3.34 3.95 -6.50
CA LEU A 154 1.97 3.54 -6.84
C LEU A 154 1.26 2.88 -5.65
N ILE A 155 1.94 1.99 -4.92
CA ILE A 155 1.42 1.36 -3.70
C ILE A 155 1.10 2.43 -2.64
N ARG A 156 2.02 3.34 -2.36
CA ARG A 156 1.83 4.38 -1.35
C ARG A 156 0.72 5.37 -1.71
N HIS A 157 0.59 5.72 -3.00
CA HIS A 157 -0.43 6.65 -3.48
C HIS A 157 -1.73 5.93 -3.91
N SER A 158 -1.84 4.61 -3.73
CA SER A 158 -3.11 3.91 -3.94
C SER A 158 -4.17 4.44 -2.97
N PRO A 159 -5.35 4.87 -3.46
CA PRO A 159 -6.48 5.23 -2.60
C PRO A 159 -7.03 4.01 -1.84
N ALA A 160 -6.95 2.82 -2.45
CA ALA A 160 -7.26 1.56 -1.79
C ALA A 160 -6.10 1.17 -0.87
N PRO A 161 -6.34 0.88 0.41
CA PRO A 161 -5.32 0.28 1.28
C PRO A 161 -4.73 -0.98 0.65
N VAL A 162 -3.43 -1.16 0.80
CA VAL A 162 -2.71 -2.34 0.31
C VAL A 162 -2.31 -3.22 1.49
N VAL A 163 -2.87 -4.41 1.56
CA VAL A 163 -2.53 -5.45 2.55
C VAL A 163 -1.43 -6.34 1.97
N CYS A 164 -0.44 -6.68 2.76
CA CYS A 164 0.69 -7.51 2.34
C CYS A 164 0.89 -8.70 3.29
N PRO A 165 0.35 -9.87 2.98
CA PRO A 165 0.71 -11.10 3.64
C PRO A 165 2.14 -11.51 3.27
N ILE A 166 3.00 -11.72 4.27
CA ILE A 166 4.42 -11.99 4.10
C ILE A 166 4.73 -13.37 4.68
N GLN A 167 5.14 -14.30 3.83
CA GLN A 167 5.56 -15.63 4.25
C GLN A 167 7.10 -15.80 4.16
N GLY A 168 7.64 -16.58 5.07
CA GLY A 168 9.01 -17.08 5.10
C GLY A 168 10.08 -15.99 5.22
N LEU A 169 10.34 -15.23 4.14
CA LEU A 169 11.43 -14.27 4.09
C LEU A 169 11.08 -13.06 3.21
N ALA A 170 11.34 -11.86 3.72
CA ALA A 170 11.36 -10.63 2.93
C ALA A 170 12.71 -9.91 3.12
N THR A 171 13.49 -9.74 2.05
CA THR A 171 14.82 -9.13 2.17
C THR A 171 15.06 -8.02 1.15
N ALA A 172 15.92 -7.08 1.49
CA ALA A 172 16.36 -5.98 0.63
C ALA A 172 15.16 -5.25 -0.03
N ALA A 173 15.10 -5.16 -1.36
CA ALA A 173 13.97 -4.56 -2.08
C ALA A 173 12.63 -5.32 -1.86
N GLY A 174 12.66 -6.61 -1.49
CA GLY A 174 11.47 -7.36 -1.09
C GLY A 174 10.91 -6.85 0.24
N LEU A 175 11.75 -6.55 1.21
CA LEU A 175 11.35 -5.91 2.46
C LEU A 175 10.86 -4.47 2.20
N GLN A 176 11.51 -3.72 1.29
CA GLN A 176 11.01 -2.41 0.86
C GLN A 176 9.60 -2.52 0.29
N LEU A 177 9.36 -3.48 -0.60
CA LEU A 177 8.06 -3.72 -1.22
C LEU A 177 6.99 -3.99 -0.15
N ALA A 178 7.25 -4.93 0.77
CA ALA A 178 6.35 -5.26 1.86
C ALA A 178 6.00 -4.06 2.74
N LEU A 179 7.01 -3.29 3.19
CA LEU A 179 6.81 -2.16 4.09
C LEU A 179 6.39 -0.85 3.39
N SER A 180 6.32 -0.84 2.06
CA SER A 180 5.67 0.24 1.30
C SER A 180 4.14 0.11 1.29
N THR A 181 3.59 -1.05 1.70
CA THR A 181 2.15 -1.30 1.81
C THR A 181 1.57 -0.70 3.09
N ASP A 182 0.25 -0.67 3.20
CA ASP A 182 -0.43 -0.05 4.35
C ASP A 182 -0.49 -1.00 5.55
N TYR A 183 -0.70 -2.29 5.30
CA TYR A 183 -0.91 -3.28 6.34
C TYR A 183 -0.15 -4.58 6.02
N SER A 184 0.94 -4.81 6.72
CA SER A 184 1.74 -6.02 6.58
C SER A 184 1.35 -7.05 7.63
N ILE A 185 1.18 -8.33 7.23
CA ILE A 185 0.86 -9.45 8.12
C ILE A 185 1.92 -10.53 7.93
N ALA A 186 2.44 -11.10 9.01
CA ALA A 186 3.42 -12.18 8.94
C ALA A 186 3.27 -13.19 10.06
N LEU A 187 3.71 -14.43 9.83
CA LEU A 187 3.93 -15.37 10.93
C LEU A 187 5.11 -14.92 11.80
N SER A 188 5.10 -15.25 13.09
CA SER A 188 6.18 -14.93 14.03
C SER A 188 7.56 -15.40 13.56
N THR A 189 7.61 -16.51 12.82
CA THR A 189 8.82 -17.10 12.24
C THR A 189 9.32 -16.44 10.95
N THR A 190 8.50 -15.57 10.33
CA THR A 190 8.90 -14.82 9.14
C THR A 190 10.14 -13.96 9.41
N ARG A 191 11.09 -13.98 8.48
CA ARG A 191 12.38 -13.29 8.61
C ARG A 191 12.46 -12.07 7.72
N PHE A 192 13.07 -11.01 8.27
CA PHE A 192 13.31 -9.73 7.59
C PHE A 192 14.80 -9.40 7.63
N GLN A 193 15.34 -8.86 6.54
CA GLN A 193 16.78 -8.60 6.45
C GLN A 193 17.12 -7.49 5.45
N LEU A 194 18.21 -6.75 5.73
CA LEU A 194 18.84 -5.79 4.83
C LEU A 194 20.28 -6.22 4.52
N PRO A 195 20.49 -7.28 3.70
CA PRO A 195 21.76 -7.97 3.61
C PRO A 195 22.82 -7.27 2.74
N GLY A 196 22.53 -6.13 2.13
CA GLY A 196 23.37 -5.50 1.11
C GLY A 196 24.80 -5.17 1.56
N ALA A 197 25.04 -4.95 2.85
CA ALA A 197 26.39 -4.70 3.38
C ALA A 197 27.32 -5.88 3.14
N THR A 198 26.82 -7.12 3.14
CA THR A 198 27.64 -8.34 2.93
C THR A 198 28.21 -8.49 1.53
N ILE A 199 27.64 -7.77 0.56
CA ILE A 199 28.07 -7.80 -0.84
C ILE A 199 28.54 -6.43 -1.34
N GLY A 200 28.81 -5.46 -0.44
CA GLY A 200 29.23 -4.12 -0.82
C GLY A 200 28.16 -3.27 -1.51
N LEU A 201 26.88 -3.68 -1.46
CA LEU A 201 25.73 -2.94 -2.01
C LEU A 201 24.75 -2.61 -0.87
N PRO A 202 25.04 -1.63 -0.01
CA PRO A 202 24.19 -1.28 1.12
C PRO A 202 22.73 -1.04 0.68
N CYS A 203 21.77 -1.54 1.46
CA CYS A 203 20.34 -1.47 1.16
C CYS A 203 19.77 -0.03 1.34
N THR A 204 20.35 0.96 0.67
CA THR A 204 19.98 2.37 0.80
C THR A 204 18.53 2.63 0.39
N SER A 205 18.12 2.16 -0.79
CA SER A 205 16.73 2.29 -1.25
C SER A 205 15.75 1.52 -0.35
N PRO A 206 16.00 0.25 0.01
CA PRO A 206 15.15 -0.47 0.96
C PRO A 206 14.97 0.23 2.30
N ALA A 207 16.01 0.86 2.83
CA ALA A 207 15.95 1.59 4.09
C ALA A 207 14.91 2.72 4.09
N THR A 208 14.55 3.26 2.94
CA THR A 208 13.55 4.35 2.85
C THR A 208 12.16 3.92 3.35
N ALA A 209 11.73 2.70 3.06
CA ALA A 209 10.48 2.17 3.59
C ALA A 209 10.63 1.70 5.03
N VAL A 210 11.74 1.00 5.34
CA VAL A 210 11.97 0.40 6.66
C VAL A 210 12.04 1.48 7.74
N SER A 211 12.84 2.56 7.55
CA SER A 211 13.00 3.63 8.52
C SER A 211 11.77 4.50 8.76
N ARG A 212 10.74 4.33 7.91
CA ARG A 212 9.44 4.98 8.09
C ARG A 212 8.43 4.12 8.84
N ARG A 213 8.78 2.88 9.15
CA ARG A 213 7.91 1.91 9.83
C ARG A 213 8.44 1.45 11.17
N ILE A 214 9.77 1.41 11.34
CA ILE A 214 10.43 1.05 12.60
C ILE A 214 11.44 2.13 12.99
N PRO A 215 11.87 2.18 14.26
CA PRO A 215 12.82 3.17 14.72
C PRO A 215 14.08 3.25 13.84
N PRO A 216 14.57 4.46 13.52
CA PRO A 216 15.75 4.64 12.67
C PRO A 216 17.00 3.90 13.18
N ALA A 217 17.21 3.84 14.49
CA ALA A 217 18.32 3.10 15.08
C ALA A 217 18.27 1.60 14.78
N GLN A 218 17.09 1.00 14.82
CA GLN A 218 16.88 -0.41 14.46
C GLN A 218 17.14 -0.65 12.98
N THR A 219 16.59 0.22 12.10
CA THR A 219 16.86 0.17 10.66
C THR A 219 18.37 0.26 10.38
N TYR A 220 19.06 1.21 11.03
CA TYR A 220 20.48 1.41 10.81
C TYR A 220 21.32 0.22 11.28
N ARG A 221 20.96 -0.39 12.42
CA ARG A 221 21.59 -1.65 12.86
C ARG A 221 21.42 -2.76 11.82
N MET A 222 20.22 -2.97 11.29
CA MET A 222 19.98 -3.97 10.22
C MET A 222 20.82 -3.70 8.97
N LEU A 223 21.02 -2.42 8.61
CA LEU A 223 21.86 -2.03 7.48
C LEU A 223 23.34 -2.35 7.70
N LEU A 224 23.85 -2.09 8.92
CA LEU A 224 25.26 -2.28 9.26
C LEU A 224 25.62 -3.75 9.44
N THR A 225 24.79 -4.50 10.16
CA THR A 225 25.09 -5.89 10.53
C THR A 225 24.63 -6.90 9.50
N ALA A 226 23.68 -6.50 8.64
CA ALA A 226 23.01 -7.44 7.72
C ALA A 226 22.35 -8.64 8.42
N GLU A 227 22.11 -8.54 9.73
CA GLU A 227 21.44 -9.59 10.50
C GLU A 227 19.97 -9.71 10.11
N ALA A 228 19.49 -10.95 10.04
CA ALA A 228 18.08 -11.23 9.88
C ALA A 228 17.38 -11.14 11.25
N VAL A 229 16.21 -10.50 11.27
CA VAL A 229 15.31 -10.43 12.42
C VAL A 229 14.02 -11.17 12.14
N THR A 230 13.36 -11.65 13.19
CA THR A 230 12.04 -12.28 13.08
C THR A 230 10.92 -11.23 13.08
N ALA A 231 9.70 -11.64 12.71
CA ALA A 231 8.54 -10.77 12.74
C ALA A 231 8.27 -10.18 14.13
N ASP A 232 8.58 -10.91 15.20
CA ASP A 232 8.42 -10.42 16.57
C ASP A 232 9.22 -9.15 16.87
N VAL A 233 10.39 -8.99 16.24
CA VAL A 233 11.20 -7.77 16.35
C VAL A 233 10.62 -6.62 15.52
N MET A 234 9.71 -6.93 14.59
CA MET A 234 9.09 -5.98 13.65
C MET A 234 7.64 -5.62 14.01
N ARG A 235 7.18 -5.90 15.24
CA ARG A 235 5.78 -5.70 15.68
C ARG A 235 5.29 -4.26 15.51
N ASP A 236 6.16 -3.28 15.52
CA ASP A 236 5.79 -1.87 15.28
C ASP A 236 5.32 -1.63 13.82
N ALA A 237 5.72 -2.50 12.89
CA ALA A 237 5.43 -2.35 11.45
C ALA A 237 4.60 -3.50 10.86
N VAL A 238 4.49 -4.63 11.57
CA VAL A 238 3.92 -5.86 11.05
C VAL A 238 2.94 -6.45 12.07
N ASP A 239 1.76 -6.80 11.62
CA ASP A 239 0.79 -7.60 12.39
C ASP A 239 1.30 -9.05 12.43
N VAL A 240 1.68 -9.49 13.62
CA VAL A 240 2.35 -10.78 13.81
C VAL A 240 1.36 -11.83 14.29
N VAL A 241 1.16 -12.84 13.46
CA VAL A 241 0.37 -14.02 13.80
C VAL A 241 1.30 -15.03 14.50
N ALA A 242 0.99 -15.34 15.75
CA ALA A 242 1.72 -16.35 16.49
C ALA A 242 1.49 -17.74 15.89
N GLU A 243 2.54 -18.56 15.86
CA GLU A 243 2.36 -19.99 15.61
C GLU A 243 1.70 -20.61 16.84
N PRO A 244 0.66 -21.47 16.68
CA PRO A 244 0.07 -22.16 17.80
C PRO A 244 1.12 -23.00 18.55
N GLU A 245 1.19 -22.90 19.88
CA GLU A 245 2.19 -23.58 20.74
C GLU A 245 2.18 -25.12 20.61
N HIS A 246 1.09 -25.67 20.05
CA HIS A 246 0.88 -27.11 19.84
C HIS A 246 0.47 -27.42 18.39
N ALA A 247 1.03 -26.67 17.41
CA ALA A 247 0.78 -26.96 16.00
C ALA A 247 1.34 -28.36 15.68
N GLU A 248 0.49 -29.36 15.70
CA GLU A 248 0.83 -30.75 15.26
C GLU A 248 1.16 -30.79 13.77
N SER A 249 0.88 -29.68 13.02
CA SER A 249 1.22 -29.56 11.61
C SER A 249 1.44 -28.09 11.17
N THR A 250 2.23 -27.90 10.13
CA THR A 250 2.40 -26.63 9.41
C THR A 250 1.07 -26.07 8.88
N ASP A 251 0.07 -26.91 8.71
CA ASP A 251 -1.26 -26.54 8.20
C ASP A 251 -2.03 -25.65 9.19
N THR A 252 -1.84 -25.85 10.51
CA THR A 252 -2.52 -25.03 11.52
C THR A 252 -2.00 -23.59 11.54
N ALA A 253 -0.69 -23.39 11.44
CA ALA A 253 -0.09 -22.06 11.36
C ALA A 253 -0.49 -21.34 10.06
N ALA A 254 -0.49 -22.08 8.93
CA ALA A 254 -0.96 -21.56 7.66
C ALA A 254 -2.44 -21.14 7.73
N ALA A 255 -3.32 -21.95 8.34
CA ALA A 255 -4.72 -21.63 8.50
C ALA A 255 -4.94 -20.38 9.38
N ALA A 256 -4.19 -20.24 10.49
CA ALA A 256 -4.25 -19.05 11.34
C ALA A 256 -3.81 -17.79 10.58
N PHE A 257 -2.74 -17.89 9.79
CA PHE A 257 -2.26 -16.81 8.95
C PHE A 257 -3.29 -16.39 7.90
N GLU A 258 -3.85 -17.35 7.14
CA GLU A 258 -4.88 -17.07 6.15
C GLU A 258 -6.15 -16.51 6.78
N GLY A 259 -6.56 -17.02 7.95
CA GLY A 259 -7.68 -16.50 8.71
C GLY A 259 -7.49 -15.02 9.09
N ARG A 260 -6.28 -14.65 9.56
CA ARG A 260 -5.97 -13.25 9.87
C ARG A 260 -5.96 -12.36 8.64
N VAL A 261 -5.41 -12.83 7.53
CA VAL A 261 -5.45 -12.11 6.24
C VAL A 261 -6.89 -11.87 5.80
N ALA A 262 -7.74 -12.91 5.83
CA ALA A 262 -9.14 -12.81 5.45
C ALA A 262 -9.89 -11.78 6.32
N GLU A 263 -9.72 -11.85 7.65
CA GLU A 263 -10.33 -10.91 8.60
C GLU A 263 -9.99 -9.45 8.27
N VAL A 264 -8.70 -9.15 8.04
CA VAL A 264 -8.25 -7.79 7.73
C VAL A 264 -8.79 -7.33 6.37
N VAL A 265 -8.73 -8.18 5.37
CA VAL A 265 -9.20 -7.84 4.01
C VAL A 265 -10.71 -7.62 3.98
N GLU A 266 -11.51 -8.47 4.65
CA GLU A 266 -12.95 -8.30 4.75
C GLU A 266 -13.32 -6.99 5.46
N ARG A 267 -12.64 -6.66 6.56
CA ARG A 267 -12.85 -5.41 7.30
C ARG A 267 -12.58 -4.19 6.42
N LEU A 268 -11.47 -4.18 5.69
CA LEU A 268 -11.10 -3.08 4.82
C LEU A 268 -12.00 -2.98 3.58
N ALA A 269 -12.36 -4.10 2.96
CA ALA A 269 -13.26 -4.13 1.81
C ALA A 269 -14.67 -3.63 2.16
N GLY A 270 -15.12 -3.86 3.41
CA GLY A 270 -16.40 -3.38 3.93
C GLY A 270 -16.39 -1.92 4.43
N SER A 271 -15.25 -1.23 4.36
CA SER A 271 -15.13 0.15 4.82
C SER A 271 -15.54 1.16 3.73
N ALA A 272 -15.88 2.38 4.15
CA ALA A 272 -16.14 3.49 3.25
C ALA A 272 -14.86 3.92 2.51
N GLY A 273 -14.80 3.69 1.18
CA GLY A 273 -13.57 3.84 0.40
C GLY A 273 -13.05 5.28 0.35
N GLN A 274 -13.94 6.26 0.09
CA GLN A 274 -13.53 7.67 -0.03
C GLN A 274 -12.98 8.25 1.28
N PRO A 275 -13.66 8.12 2.45
CA PRO A 275 -13.09 8.55 3.73
C PRO A 275 -11.76 7.86 4.07
N MET A 276 -11.62 6.57 3.75
CA MET A 276 -10.35 5.84 3.96
C MET A 276 -9.22 6.40 3.10
N ALA A 277 -9.49 6.74 1.84
CA ALA A 277 -8.52 7.33 0.92
C ALA A 277 -8.08 8.73 1.39
N LEU A 278 -9.02 9.58 1.79
CA LEU A 278 -8.72 10.90 2.36
C LEU A 278 -7.92 10.77 3.67
N GLY A 279 -8.30 9.82 4.53
CA GLY A 279 -7.60 9.53 5.77
C GLY A 279 -6.15 9.07 5.54
N LYS A 280 -5.92 8.19 4.57
CA LYS A 280 -4.57 7.74 4.18
C LYS A 280 -3.71 8.91 3.71
N TRP A 281 -4.25 9.75 2.81
CA TRP A 281 -3.54 10.96 2.37
C TRP A 281 -3.23 11.90 3.52
N ALA A 282 -4.19 12.15 4.39
CA ALA A 282 -4.02 13.02 5.56
C ALA A 282 -2.96 12.48 6.52
N PHE A 283 -3.00 11.17 6.83
CA PHE A 283 -2.02 10.53 7.71
C PHE A 283 -0.58 10.73 7.23
N TRP A 284 -0.31 10.44 5.95
CA TRP A 284 1.05 10.58 5.42
C TRP A 284 1.47 12.04 5.24
N THR A 285 0.53 12.94 4.96
CA THR A 285 0.81 14.37 4.82
C THR A 285 1.18 15.00 6.17
N GLN A 286 0.39 14.74 7.22
CA GLN A 286 0.62 15.35 8.52
C GLN A 286 1.95 14.93 9.16
N LEU A 287 2.43 13.72 8.91
CA LEU A 287 3.75 13.26 9.37
C LEU A 287 4.91 14.07 8.79
N GLY A 288 4.71 14.75 7.66
CA GLY A 288 5.70 15.63 7.04
C GLY A 288 5.60 17.10 7.48
N ILE A 289 4.64 17.44 8.35
CA ILE A 289 4.50 18.81 8.85
C ILE A 289 5.45 18.99 10.03
N ASN A 290 6.46 19.81 9.79
CA ASN A 290 7.44 20.20 10.82
C ASN A 290 7.19 21.65 11.26
N GLY A 291 7.59 22.02 12.46
CA GLY A 291 7.51 23.40 12.96
C GLY A 291 8.21 24.38 12.03
N LYS A 292 7.61 25.56 11.82
CA LYS A 292 8.05 26.55 10.83
C LYS A 292 9.34 27.28 11.18
N ALA A 293 9.76 27.30 12.45
CA ALA A 293 10.90 28.07 12.89
C ALA A 293 12.16 27.21 13.00
N HIS A 294 13.19 27.52 12.19
CA HIS A 294 14.52 26.95 12.31
C HIS A 294 15.30 27.48 13.53
N ASP A 295 14.74 28.46 14.26
CA ASP A 295 15.36 29.08 15.45
C ASP A 295 15.00 28.38 16.77
N GLY A 296 14.38 27.22 16.70
CA GLY A 296 13.95 26.44 17.88
C GLY A 296 12.67 26.95 18.57
N LYS A 297 12.02 27.99 18.03
CA LYS A 297 10.77 28.54 18.59
C LYS A 297 9.52 27.90 18.03
N GLY A 298 9.62 27.17 16.93
CA GLY A 298 8.49 26.52 16.24
C GLY A 298 8.08 25.16 16.81
N GLY A 299 8.74 24.68 17.85
CA GLY A 299 8.48 23.38 18.44
C GLY A 299 8.77 22.22 17.47
N ASP A 300 8.12 21.08 17.71
CA ASP A 300 8.24 19.85 16.89
C ASP A 300 7.26 19.81 15.72
N GLY A 301 6.40 20.83 15.56
CA GLY A 301 5.38 20.91 14.51
C GLY A 301 4.04 20.26 14.89
N TYR A 302 3.88 19.80 16.13
CA TYR A 302 2.66 19.13 16.57
C TYR A 302 1.42 20.04 16.43
N GLU A 303 1.49 21.30 16.88
CA GLU A 303 0.37 22.25 16.79
C GLU A 303 0.02 22.56 15.34
N ASP A 304 1.02 22.74 14.47
CA ASP A 304 0.81 22.94 13.04
C ASP A 304 0.14 21.70 12.40
N ALA A 305 0.62 20.50 12.74
CA ALA A 305 0.04 19.24 12.26
C ALA A 305 -1.39 19.02 12.82
N ALA A 306 -1.63 19.28 14.11
CA ALA A 306 -2.94 19.14 14.75
C ALA A 306 -3.96 20.11 14.17
N SER A 307 -3.58 21.36 13.97
CA SER A 307 -4.43 22.39 13.34
C SER A 307 -4.77 22.01 11.89
N TRP A 308 -3.79 21.57 11.11
CA TRP A 308 -4.01 21.10 9.75
C TRP A 308 -4.91 19.85 9.70
N ALA A 309 -4.69 18.88 10.55
CA ALA A 309 -5.50 17.66 10.64
C ALA A 309 -6.95 17.95 11.01
N GLY A 310 -7.20 18.98 11.84
CA GLY A 310 -8.55 19.47 12.15
C GLY A 310 -9.33 19.93 10.92
N ARG A 311 -8.65 20.55 9.94
CA ARG A 311 -9.27 20.94 8.65
C ARG A 311 -9.66 19.72 7.83
N VAL A 312 -8.83 18.69 7.79
CA VAL A 312 -9.17 17.41 7.13
C VAL A 312 -10.34 16.72 7.84
N MET A 313 -10.40 16.75 9.18
CA MET A 313 -11.55 16.23 9.91
C MET A 313 -12.86 16.94 9.54
N ALA A 314 -12.81 18.25 9.27
CA ALA A 314 -13.99 18.99 8.76
C ALA A 314 -14.40 18.50 7.36
N LEU A 315 -13.44 18.18 6.47
CA LEU A 315 -13.73 17.55 5.17
C LEU A 315 -14.38 16.17 5.34
N HIS A 316 -13.84 15.32 6.21
CA HIS A 316 -14.42 14.02 6.53
C HIS A 316 -15.87 14.15 7.01
N ALA A 317 -16.15 15.09 7.94
CA ALA A 317 -17.49 15.29 8.49
C ALA A 317 -18.52 15.71 7.41
N ARG A 318 -18.07 16.30 6.30
CA ARG A 318 -18.93 16.65 5.15
C ARG A 318 -19.14 15.48 4.17
N ALA A 319 -18.27 14.49 4.17
CA ALA A 319 -18.39 13.33 3.29
C ALA A 319 -19.70 12.57 3.52
N ALA A 320 -20.32 12.07 2.45
CA ALA A 320 -21.61 11.38 2.53
C ALA A 320 -21.57 10.17 3.45
N ASP A 321 -20.54 9.33 3.34
CA ASP A 321 -20.39 8.13 4.16
C ASP A 321 -20.02 8.44 5.61
N SER A 322 -19.31 9.54 5.88
CA SER A 322 -19.07 9.96 7.26
C SER A 322 -20.35 10.41 7.96
N ARG A 323 -21.23 11.13 7.24
CA ARG A 323 -22.56 11.48 7.76
C ARG A 323 -23.43 10.27 7.99
N GLU A 324 -23.40 9.30 7.07
CA GLU A 324 -24.07 8.00 7.24
C GLU A 324 -23.53 7.26 8.45
N GLY A 325 -22.21 7.19 8.62
CA GLY A 325 -21.57 6.54 9.77
C GLY A 325 -21.98 7.15 11.10
N ILE A 326 -22.02 8.49 11.20
CA ILE A 326 -22.46 9.20 12.40
C ILE A 326 -23.94 8.91 12.67
N ALA A 327 -24.80 8.97 11.65
CA ALA A 327 -26.23 8.66 11.79
C ALA A 327 -26.45 7.20 12.23
N ALA A 328 -25.82 6.26 11.57
CA ALA A 328 -25.90 4.82 11.90
C ALA A 328 -25.44 4.54 13.34
N PHE A 329 -24.35 5.18 13.78
CA PHE A 329 -23.88 5.05 15.17
C PHE A 329 -24.92 5.58 16.18
N THR A 330 -25.49 6.76 15.90
CA THR A 330 -26.51 7.37 16.78
C THR A 330 -27.79 6.53 16.83
N GLU A 331 -28.18 5.96 15.69
CA GLU A 331 -29.39 5.14 15.54
C GLU A 331 -29.15 3.66 15.92
N LYS A 332 -27.92 3.29 16.31
CA LYS A 332 -27.53 1.90 16.69
C LYS A 332 -27.83 0.87 15.60
N ARG A 333 -27.64 1.23 14.35
CA ARG A 333 -27.77 0.34 13.18
C ARG A 333 -26.44 0.16 12.45
N LYS A 334 -26.40 -0.79 11.53
CA LYS A 334 -25.27 -0.93 10.62
C LYS A 334 -25.28 0.21 9.59
N PRO A 335 -24.11 0.80 9.27
CA PRO A 335 -24.03 1.81 8.22
C PRO A 335 -24.20 1.19 6.83
N SER A 336 -24.68 2.00 5.89
CA SER A 336 -24.81 1.66 4.47
C SER A 336 -23.93 2.60 3.67
N TRP A 337 -22.76 2.12 3.28
CA TRP A 337 -21.77 2.92 2.57
C TRP A 337 -22.15 3.13 1.11
N LYS A 338 -21.92 4.34 0.59
CA LYS A 338 -22.17 4.72 -0.80
C LYS A 338 -20.90 4.66 -1.65
N THR A 339 -19.71 4.75 -1.00
CA THR A 339 -18.41 4.80 -1.68
C THR A 339 -17.47 3.67 -1.28
#